data_c8935129cf9ed977ffb3f72b7f6f67a3
#
_entry.id   c8935129cf9ed977ffb3f72b7f6f67a3
#
_cell.length_a   1.000
_cell.length_b   1.000
_cell.length_c   1.000
_cell.angle_alpha   90.00
_cell.angle_beta   90.00
_cell.angle_gamma   90.00
#
_symmetry.space_group_name_H-M   'P 1'
#
loop_
_entity.id
_entity.type
_entity.pdbx_description
1 polymer ?
#
loop_
_entity_poly.entity_id
_entity_poly.type
_entity_poly.pdbx_seq_one_letter_code
_entity_poly.pdbx_strand_id
1 'polypeptide(L)'
;IMIKDPDLDDFSTEEAAELFDNIKSDFHQLEDAIASDQFPNSNYKNYIDIQSLVKFLIVFDLTHNMEINHPKSTYMHKDETGKYFMGPIWDFDWAFGYEGNRIHFQSFNTPLFKLITPNSKGYYFFTRIMEDPEVKALYKEIWQKFSTESMEPLLEYVDFYSAHLTESQAKDYQVWS
;
A
#
# COMPACT_ATOMS: atom_id res chain seq x y z
N ILE A 1 2.76 -15.09 0.51
CA ILE A 1 3.64 -14.30 1.40
C ILE A 1 5.07 -14.53 0.97
N MET A 2 5.86 -13.48 0.94
CA MET A 2 7.31 -13.54 0.78
C MET A 2 7.91 -12.84 1.99
N ILE A 3 8.77 -13.53 2.73
CA ILE A 3 9.47 -12.97 3.87
C ILE A 3 10.75 -12.31 3.36
N LYS A 4 11.01 -11.07 3.76
CA LYS A 4 12.18 -10.28 3.39
C LYS A 4 13.13 -10.10 4.57
N ASP A 5 12.57 -10.06 5.75
CA ASP A 5 13.28 -9.92 7.01
C ASP A 5 12.49 -10.68 8.09
N PRO A 6 13.11 -11.58 8.83
CA PRO A 6 14.52 -12.00 8.69
C PRO A 6 14.81 -12.72 7.36
N ASP A 7 16.06 -12.65 6.89
CA ASP A 7 16.50 -13.39 5.72
C ASP A 7 16.53 -14.89 6.05
N LEU A 8 15.71 -15.68 5.37
CA LEU A 8 15.59 -17.11 5.65
C LEU A 8 16.84 -17.90 5.28
N ASP A 9 17.69 -17.35 4.39
CA ASP A 9 18.96 -17.98 4.02
C ASP A 9 20.01 -17.94 5.15
N ASP A 10 19.80 -17.13 6.18
CA ASP A 10 20.64 -17.08 7.39
C ASP A 10 20.38 -18.23 8.38
N PHE A 11 19.37 -19.06 8.12
CA PHE A 11 18.94 -20.15 8.99
C PHE A 11 19.19 -21.52 8.34
N SER A 12 19.25 -22.57 9.17
CA SER A 12 19.17 -23.93 8.64
C SER A 12 17.83 -24.18 7.93
N THR A 13 17.79 -25.13 7.02
CA THR A 13 16.56 -25.47 6.27
C THR A 13 15.37 -25.77 7.19
N GLU A 14 15.60 -26.43 8.31
CA GLU A 14 14.54 -26.77 9.28
C GLU A 14 14.05 -25.53 10.03
N GLU A 15 14.96 -24.71 10.53
CA GLU A 15 14.62 -23.44 11.22
C GLU A 15 13.92 -22.45 10.28
N ALA A 16 14.40 -22.31 9.04
CA ALA A 16 13.77 -21.46 8.02
C ALA A 16 12.34 -21.92 7.71
N ALA A 17 12.10 -23.22 7.60
CA ALA A 17 10.76 -23.76 7.36
C ALA A 17 9.82 -23.50 8.55
N GLU A 18 10.28 -23.74 9.78
CA GLU A 18 9.50 -23.46 10.99
C GLU A 18 9.18 -21.97 11.12
N LEU A 19 10.16 -21.10 10.89
CA LEU A 19 9.97 -19.64 10.93
C LEU A 19 8.99 -19.16 9.86
N PHE A 20 9.10 -19.68 8.64
CA PHE A 20 8.17 -19.37 7.55
C PHE A 20 6.74 -19.79 7.90
N ASP A 21 6.54 -21.01 8.42
CA ASP A 21 5.22 -21.51 8.78
C ASP A 21 4.60 -20.72 9.94
N ASN A 22 5.41 -20.30 10.91
CA ASN A 22 4.96 -19.46 12.02
C ASN A 22 4.51 -18.09 11.55
N ILE A 23 5.30 -17.40 10.71
CA ILE A 23 4.95 -16.09 10.15
C ILE A 23 3.71 -16.19 9.25
N LYS A 24 3.64 -17.23 8.44
CA LYS A 24 2.49 -17.50 7.58
C LYS A 24 1.21 -17.73 8.38
N SER A 25 1.31 -18.56 9.43
CA SER A 25 0.18 -18.85 10.32
C SER A 25 -0.31 -17.59 11.05
N ASP A 26 0.61 -16.75 11.50
CA ASP A 26 0.30 -15.49 12.15
C ASP A 26 -0.40 -14.51 11.19
N PHE A 27 0.09 -14.39 9.95
CA PHE A 27 -0.56 -13.55 8.95
C PHE A 27 -1.95 -14.07 8.54
N HIS A 28 -2.15 -15.39 8.48
CA HIS A 28 -3.47 -15.97 8.23
C HIS A 28 -4.50 -15.60 9.29
N GLN A 29 -4.10 -15.39 10.55
CA GLN A 29 -5.03 -14.89 11.58
C GLN A 29 -5.62 -13.51 11.22
N LEU A 30 -4.79 -12.63 10.64
CA LEU A 30 -5.29 -11.34 10.12
C LEU A 30 -6.23 -11.55 8.93
N GLU A 31 -5.86 -12.40 7.96
CA GLU A 31 -6.68 -12.70 6.80
C GLU A 31 -8.04 -13.29 7.19
N ASP A 32 -8.04 -14.27 8.10
CA ASP A 32 -9.25 -14.92 8.61
C ASP A 32 -10.16 -13.94 9.36
N ALA A 33 -9.56 -13.04 10.14
CA ALA A 33 -10.32 -12.01 10.83
C ALA A 33 -10.98 -11.01 9.87
N ILE A 34 -10.30 -10.65 8.78
CA ILE A 34 -10.87 -9.79 7.72
C ILE A 34 -11.94 -10.52 6.92
N ALA A 35 -11.74 -11.80 6.62
CA ALA A 35 -12.68 -12.63 5.86
C ALA A 35 -13.91 -13.07 6.67
N SER A 36 -13.87 -12.92 8.00
CA SER A 36 -14.93 -13.36 8.91
C SER A 36 -16.29 -12.75 8.57
N ASP A 37 -17.34 -13.56 8.70
CA ASP A 37 -18.75 -13.09 8.61
C ASP A 37 -19.10 -12.06 9.71
N GLN A 38 -18.32 -12.00 10.78
CA GLN A 38 -18.48 -11.02 11.85
C GLN A 38 -17.77 -9.70 11.59
N PHE A 39 -17.04 -9.57 10.47
CA PHE A 39 -16.41 -8.31 10.13
C PHE A 39 -17.44 -7.16 10.06
N PRO A 40 -17.15 -5.94 10.60
CA PRO A 40 -15.86 -5.50 11.15
C PRO A 40 -15.64 -5.81 12.65
N ASN A 41 -16.53 -6.56 13.29
CA ASN A 41 -16.44 -6.90 14.71
C ASN A 41 -15.55 -8.13 15.00
N SER A 42 -14.77 -8.57 14.01
CA SER A 42 -13.94 -9.79 14.06
C SER A 42 -12.58 -9.62 14.74
N ASN A 43 -12.36 -8.53 15.44
CA ASN A 43 -11.09 -8.21 16.13
C ASN A 43 -9.86 -8.06 15.20
N TYR A 44 -10.05 -7.92 13.89
CA TYR A 44 -8.94 -7.77 12.93
C TYR A 44 -8.00 -6.60 13.29
N LYS A 45 -8.50 -5.56 13.95
CA LYS A 45 -7.73 -4.40 14.44
C LYS A 45 -6.71 -4.76 15.54
N ASN A 46 -6.79 -5.97 16.10
CA ASN A 46 -5.77 -6.46 17.01
C ASN A 46 -4.50 -6.90 16.27
N TYR A 47 -4.61 -7.22 14.97
CA TYR A 47 -3.54 -7.73 14.15
C TYR A 47 -2.88 -6.69 13.24
N ILE A 48 -3.57 -5.59 12.92
CA ILE A 48 -3.06 -4.55 12.02
C ILE A 48 -3.24 -3.16 12.60
N ASP A 49 -2.25 -2.29 12.40
CA ASP A 49 -2.37 -0.87 12.71
C ASP A 49 -3.17 -0.14 11.62
N ILE A 50 -4.36 0.31 12.02
CA ILE A 50 -5.31 0.94 11.09
C ILE A 50 -4.80 2.30 10.60
N GLN A 51 -4.04 3.01 11.43
CA GLN A 51 -3.54 4.32 11.03
C GLN A 51 -2.47 4.21 9.94
N SER A 52 -1.54 3.25 10.07
CA SER A 52 -0.55 2.97 9.03
C SER A 52 -1.21 2.52 7.73
N LEU A 53 -2.21 1.63 7.84
CA LEU A 53 -2.98 1.15 6.70
C LEU A 53 -3.68 2.31 5.97
N VAL A 54 -4.38 3.18 6.68
CA VAL A 54 -5.08 4.31 6.06
C VAL A 54 -4.11 5.28 5.39
N LYS A 55 -2.97 5.59 6.02
CA LYS A 55 -1.94 6.42 5.41
C LYS A 55 -1.38 5.80 4.13
N PHE A 56 -1.11 4.50 4.16
CA PHE A 56 -0.67 3.74 2.99
C PHE A 56 -1.70 3.83 1.85
N LEU A 57 -2.97 3.59 2.13
CA LEU A 57 -4.06 3.66 1.15
C LEU A 57 -4.23 5.07 0.57
N ILE A 58 -4.04 6.12 1.39
CA ILE A 58 -4.08 7.51 0.91
C ILE A 58 -2.95 7.79 -0.08
N VAL A 59 -1.73 7.29 0.18
CA VAL A 59 -0.61 7.45 -0.75
C VAL A 59 -0.90 6.73 -2.07
N PHE A 60 -1.44 5.51 -2.02
CA PHE A 60 -1.81 4.76 -3.21
C PHE A 60 -2.94 5.43 -4.01
N ASP A 61 -3.94 5.99 -3.33
CA ASP A 61 -5.04 6.71 -3.98
C ASP A 61 -4.56 8.04 -4.59
N LEU A 62 -3.73 8.80 -3.86
CA LEU A 62 -3.13 10.07 -4.33
C LEU A 62 -2.28 9.89 -5.58
N THR A 63 -1.48 8.84 -5.61
CA THR A 63 -0.59 8.52 -6.73
C THR A 63 -1.25 7.65 -7.79
N HIS A 64 -2.47 7.20 -7.54
CA HIS A 64 -3.22 6.29 -8.40
C HIS A 64 -2.45 5.02 -8.74
N ASN A 65 -1.78 4.43 -7.75
CA ASN A 65 -0.94 3.26 -7.93
C ASN A 65 -1.78 1.97 -7.98
N MET A 66 -1.83 1.36 -9.16
CA MET A 66 -2.62 0.16 -9.42
C MET A 66 -1.98 -1.15 -8.93
N GLU A 67 -0.77 -1.11 -8.40
CA GLU A 67 -0.11 -2.28 -7.79
C GLU A 67 -0.95 -2.92 -6.67
N ILE A 68 -1.85 -2.14 -6.08
CA ILE A 68 -2.82 -2.62 -5.08
C ILE A 68 -3.71 -3.78 -5.57
N ASN A 69 -3.88 -3.96 -6.89
CA ASN A 69 -4.67 -5.05 -7.45
C ASN A 69 -4.04 -6.44 -7.22
N HIS A 70 -2.72 -6.50 -7.28
CA HIS A 70 -1.96 -7.74 -7.10
C HIS A 70 -0.67 -7.41 -6.36
N PRO A 71 -0.78 -7.15 -5.06
CA PRO A 71 0.20 -6.46 -4.23
C PRO A 71 1.54 -7.20 -4.15
N LYS A 72 2.33 -7.16 -5.22
CA LYS A 72 3.68 -7.75 -5.27
C LYS A 72 4.69 -6.90 -4.52
N SER A 73 4.60 -5.59 -4.69
CA SER A 73 5.48 -4.60 -4.07
C SER A 73 4.83 -3.93 -2.86
N THR A 74 3.90 -4.65 -2.22
CA THR A 74 3.24 -4.21 -0.99
C THR A 74 3.90 -4.87 0.20
N TYR A 75 4.46 -4.07 1.07
CA TYR A 75 5.19 -4.52 2.24
C TYR A 75 4.41 -4.28 3.52
N MET A 76 4.62 -5.18 4.46
CA MET A 76 4.19 -5.06 5.84
C MET A 76 5.35 -5.44 6.74
N HIS A 77 5.41 -4.85 7.91
CA HIS A 77 6.30 -5.29 8.98
C HIS A 77 5.51 -5.43 10.27
N LYS A 78 5.99 -6.26 11.17
CA LYS A 78 5.41 -6.45 12.49
C LYS A 78 6.34 -5.85 13.52
N ASP A 79 5.80 -5.02 14.38
CA ASP A 79 6.56 -4.38 15.46
C ASP A 79 6.44 -5.13 16.79
N GLU A 80 7.03 -4.57 17.84
CA GLU A 80 7.01 -5.12 19.20
C GLU A 80 5.59 -5.20 19.80
N THR A 81 4.63 -4.42 19.28
CA THR A 81 3.22 -4.49 19.73
C THR A 81 2.49 -5.71 19.20
N GLY A 82 3.10 -6.42 18.26
CA GLY A 82 2.53 -7.60 17.62
C GLY A 82 1.51 -7.29 16.54
N LYS A 83 1.45 -6.03 16.06
CA LYS A 83 0.61 -5.62 14.93
C LYS A 83 1.41 -5.51 13.64
N TYR A 84 0.72 -5.77 12.54
CA TYR A 84 1.23 -5.46 11.21
C TYR A 84 1.07 -3.98 10.91
N PHE A 85 2.12 -3.36 10.42
CA PHE A 85 2.15 -2.00 9.88
C PHE A 85 2.37 -2.07 8.38
N MET A 86 1.66 -1.21 7.63
CA MET A 86 1.88 -1.08 6.20
C MET A 86 3.14 -0.26 5.93
N GLY A 87 3.96 -0.73 5.00
CA GLY A 87 5.18 -0.07 4.58
C GLY A 87 6.41 -0.99 4.63
N PRO A 88 7.54 -0.52 4.10
CA PRO A 88 7.76 0.79 3.47
C PRO A 88 6.99 0.97 2.16
N ILE A 89 6.86 2.24 1.74
CA ILE A 89 6.37 2.59 0.41
C ILE A 89 7.48 2.25 -0.60
N TRP A 90 7.14 1.49 -1.63
CA TRP A 90 8.10 0.96 -2.57
C TRP A 90 7.50 0.75 -3.96
N ASP A 91 8.30 0.93 -5.01
CA ASP A 91 8.02 0.55 -6.39
C ASP A 91 6.77 1.24 -6.97
N PHE A 92 6.89 2.54 -7.19
CA PHE A 92 5.78 3.38 -7.67
C PHE A 92 5.86 3.66 -9.18
N ASP A 93 6.49 2.78 -9.95
CA ASP A 93 6.56 2.88 -11.41
C ASP A 93 5.19 2.71 -12.09
N TRP A 94 4.24 2.06 -11.42
CA TRP A 94 2.83 1.95 -11.84
C TRP A 94 1.93 3.07 -11.30
N ALA A 95 2.51 4.08 -10.69
CA ALA A 95 1.80 5.25 -10.23
C ALA A 95 1.71 6.33 -11.34
N PHE A 96 0.86 7.30 -11.12
CA PHE A 96 0.66 8.46 -12.02
C PHE A 96 0.32 8.09 -13.47
N GLY A 97 -0.30 6.93 -13.69
CA GLY A 97 -0.74 6.51 -15.01
C GLY A 97 0.35 6.02 -15.96
N TYR A 98 1.45 5.53 -15.44
CA TYR A 98 2.58 5.01 -16.22
C TYR A 98 2.29 3.67 -16.91
N GLU A 99 1.12 3.27 -17.16
CA GLU A 99 0.89 2.12 -18.04
C GLU A 99 1.01 2.51 -19.52
N GLY A 100 1.50 1.57 -20.34
CA GLY A 100 1.73 1.82 -21.76
C GLY A 100 0.53 2.30 -22.56
N ASN A 101 -0.67 2.02 -22.07
CA ASN A 101 -1.94 2.50 -22.62
C ASN A 101 -2.42 3.82 -21.97
N ARG A 102 -1.75 4.30 -20.94
CA ARG A 102 -2.09 5.52 -20.19
C ARG A 102 -3.54 5.58 -19.69
N ILE A 103 -4.15 4.46 -19.38
CA ILE A 103 -5.57 4.37 -19.02
C ILE A 103 -5.86 5.14 -17.72
N HIS A 104 -4.89 5.20 -16.80
CA HIS A 104 -5.01 5.92 -15.53
C HIS A 104 -5.21 7.42 -15.73
N PHE A 105 -4.60 8.03 -16.75
CA PHE A 105 -4.85 9.43 -17.07
C PHE A 105 -6.27 9.71 -17.51
N GLN A 106 -7.00 8.70 -17.94
CA GLN A 106 -8.41 8.82 -18.31
C GLN A 106 -9.34 8.62 -17.11
N SER A 107 -8.84 8.02 -16.04
CA SER A 107 -9.61 7.68 -14.84
C SER A 107 -9.13 8.38 -13.57
N PHE A 108 -8.32 9.44 -13.69
CA PHE A 108 -7.72 10.15 -12.54
C PHE A 108 -8.75 10.70 -11.53
N ASN A 109 -9.98 10.92 -11.95
CA ASN A 109 -11.08 11.35 -11.11
C ASN A 109 -11.91 10.20 -10.54
N THR A 110 -11.53 8.96 -10.81
CA THR A 110 -12.18 7.77 -10.27
C THR A 110 -11.40 7.29 -9.06
N PRO A 111 -12.03 7.15 -7.88
CA PRO A 111 -11.34 6.63 -6.71
C PRO A 111 -10.67 5.28 -6.99
N LEU A 112 -9.44 5.11 -6.53
CA LEU A 112 -8.62 3.90 -6.74
C LEU A 112 -9.39 2.62 -6.41
N PHE A 113 -10.12 2.61 -5.30
CA PHE A 113 -10.87 1.44 -4.84
C PHE A 113 -12.00 1.00 -5.79
N LYS A 114 -12.47 1.88 -6.68
CA LYS A 114 -13.41 1.52 -7.74
C LYS A 114 -12.74 0.90 -8.95
N LEU A 115 -11.44 1.09 -9.07
CA LEU A 115 -10.62 0.54 -10.16
C LEU A 115 -10.01 -0.82 -9.80
N ILE A 116 -10.00 -1.18 -8.52
CA ILE A 116 -9.50 -2.50 -8.09
C ILE A 116 -10.36 -3.59 -8.73
N THR A 117 -9.70 -4.48 -9.45
CA THR A 117 -10.37 -5.57 -10.17
C THR A 117 -11.02 -6.54 -9.18
N PRO A 118 -12.34 -6.82 -9.31
CA PRO A 118 -12.99 -7.83 -8.51
C PRO A 118 -12.25 -9.18 -8.60
N ASN A 119 -12.14 -9.88 -7.48
CA ASN A 119 -11.41 -11.14 -7.33
C ASN A 119 -9.88 -11.04 -7.41
N SER A 120 -9.31 -9.85 -7.47
CA SER A 120 -7.87 -9.68 -7.24
C SER A 120 -7.54 -9.88 -5.75
N LYS A 121 -6.27 -10.19 -5.43
CA LYS A 121 -5.84 -10.34 -4.03
C LYS A 121 -6.00 -9.05 -3.24
N GLY A 122 -5.67 -7.93 -3.86
CA GLY A 122 -5.86 -6.61 -3.24
C GLY A 122 -7.33 -6.27 -3.02
N TYR A 123 -8.23 -6.71 -3.91
CA TYR A 123 -9.66 -6.51 -3.74
C TYR A 123 -10.17 -7.11 -2.43
N TYR A 124 -9.89 -8.39 -2.18
CA TYR A 124 -10.36 -9.06 -0.96
C TYR A 124 -9.83 -8.42 0.31
N PHE A 125 -8.57 -8.02 0.33
CA PHE A 125 -7.95 -7.45 1.51
C PHE A 125 -8.35 -5.98 1.72
N PHE A 126 -8.00 -5.11 0.79
CA PHE A 126 -8.14 -3.66 0.99
C PHE A 126 -9.58 -3.17 0.86
N THR A 127 -10.35 -3.72 -0.10
CA THR A 127 -11.74 -3.32 -0.27
C THR A 127 -12.58 -3.77 0.93
N ARG A 128 -12.31 -4.96 1.46
CA ARG A 128 -13.02 -5.46 2.63
C ARG A 128 -12.75 -4.59 3.86
N ILE A 129 -11.49 -4.22 4.11
CA ILE A 129 -11.15 -3.33 5.24
C ILE A 129 -11.83 -1.96 5.07
N MET A 130 -11.89 -1.44 3.84
CA MET A 130 -12.58 -0.20 3.56
C MET A 130 -14.11 -0.27 3.71
N GLU A 131 -14.71 -1.41 3.97
CA GLU A 131 -16.12 -1.51 4.37
C GLU A 131 -16.35 -1.10 5.83
N ASP A 132 -15.32 -1.17 6.69
CA ASP A 132 -15.43 -0.77 8.10
C ASP A 132 -15.69 0.74 8.21
N PRO A 133 -16.79 1.15 8.89
CA PRO A 133 -17.13 2.57 9.06
C PRO A 133 -16.06 3.37 9.81
N GLU A 134 -15.34 2.75 10.76
CA GLU A 134 -14.25 3.42 11.49
C GLU A 134 -13.06 3.70 10.57
N VAL A 135 -12.71 2.73 9.72
CA VAL A 135 -11.64 2.93 8.73
C VAL A 135 -12.01 4.02 7.74
N LYS A 136 -13.25 4.05 7.26
CA LYS A 136 -13.75 5.12 6.38
C LYS A 136 -13.69 6.49 7.05
N ALA A 137 -14.09 6.57 8.33
CA ALA A 137 -14.04 7.81 9.08
C ALA A 137 -12.61 8.31 9.26
N LEU A 138 -11.69 7.42 9.64
CA LEU A 138 -10.26 7.73 9.79
C LEU A 138 -9.62 8.13 8.45
N TYR A 139 -9.97 7.45 7.37
CA TYR A 139 -9.50 7.80 6.02
C TYR A 139 -9.92 9.24 5.66
N LYS A 140 -11.20 9.58 5.89
CA LYS A 140 -11.71 10.92 5.63
C LYS A 140 -11.02 11.98 6.48
N GLU A 141 -10.80 11.70 7.74
CA GLU A 141 -10.10 12.60 8.68
C GLU A 141 -8.66 12.88 8.21
N ILE A 142 -7.89 11.83 7.98
CA ILE A 142 -6.48 11.96 7.57
C ILE A 142 -6.39 12.63 6.19
N TRP A 143 -7.25 12.25 5.25
CA TRP A 143 -7.31 12.90 3.95
C TRP A 143 -7.63 14.39 4.04
N GLN A 144 -8.62 14.76 4.83
CA GLN A 144 -8.99 16.15 5.04
C GLN A 144 -7.83 16.96 5.65
N LYS A 145 -7.16 16.42 6.66
CA LYS A 145 -6.00 17.04 7.25
C LYS A 145 -4.86 17.19 6.24
N PHE A 146 -4.53 16.14 5.52
CA PHE A 146 -3.51 16.18 4.47
C PHE A 146 -3.82 17.22 3.39
N SER A 147 -5.05 17.24 2.87
CA SER A 147 -5.45 18.16 1.80
C SER A 147 -5.42 19.62 2.23
N THR A 148 -5.63 19.92 3.51
CA THR A 148 -5.64 21.31 4.03
C THR A 148 -4.28 21.78 4.52
N GLU A 149 -3.44 20.88 5.02
CA GLU A 149 -2.18 21.26 5.70
C GLU A 149 -0.93 20.92 4.87
N SER A 150 -1.00 19.87 4.03
CA SER A 150 0.19 19.29 3.40
C SER A 150 0.17 19.32 1.87
N MET A 151 -0.98 19.52 1.24
CA MET A 151 -1.10 19.48 -0.22
C MET A 151 -0.30 20.60 -0.88
N GLU A 152 -0.46 21.82 -0.42
CA GLU A 152 0.25 22.97 -1.00
C GLU A 152 1.77 22.85 -0.82
N PRO A 153 2.30 22.56 0.39
CA PRO A 153 3.73 22.28 0.55
C PRO A 153 4.25 21.14 -0.31
N LEU A 154 3.44 20.11 -0.55
CA LEU A 154 3.82 19.00 -1.45
C LEU A 154 3.94 19.48 -2.90
N LEU A 155 3.00 20.29 -3.39
CA LEU A 155 3.04 20.84 -4.75
C LEU A 155 4.25 21.76 -4.93
N GLU A 156 4.53 22.64 -3.97
CA GLU A 156 5.75 23.47 -3.97
C GLU A 156 7.02 22.63 -4.02
N TYR A 157 7.06 21.52 -3.27
CA TYR A 157 8.19 20.59 -3.30
C TYR A 157 8.34 19.90 -4.66
N VAL A 158 7.24 19.49 -5.28
CA VAL A 158 7.25 18.88 -6.64
C VAL A 158 7.80 19.87 -7.65
N ASP A 159 7.36 21.13 -7.62
CA ASP A 159 7.83 22.19 -8.52
C ASP A 159 9.33 22.45 -8.32
N PHE A 160 9.76 22.58 -7.07
CA PHE A 160 11.17 22.76 -6.72
C PHE A 160 12.04 21.60 -7.26
N TYR A 161 11.61 20.35 -6.99
CA TYR A 161 12.37 19.18 -7.39
C TYR A 161 12.37 18.99 -8.92
N SER A 162 11.26 19.27 -9.59
CA SER A 162 11.16 19.24 -11.05
C SER A 162 12.17 20.20 -11.71
N ALA A 163 12.25 21.42 -11.20
CA ALA A 163 13.25 22.39 -11.68
C ALA A 163 14.69 21.90 -11.46
N HIS A 164 14.95 21.26 -10.31
CA HIS A 164 16.26 20.72 -9.97
C HIS A 164 16.70 19.54 -10.85
N LEU A 165 15.75 18.74 -11.34
CA LEU A 165 16.00 17.56 -12.17
C LEU A 165 16.07 17.85 -13.67
N THR A 166 15.80 19.06 -14.12
CA THR A 166 15.67 19.41 -15.56
C THR A 166 16.89 18.99 -16.39
N GLU A 167 18.10 19.24 -15.90
CA GLU A 167 19.33 18.87 -16.62
C GLU A 167 19.52 17.35 -16.69
N SER A 168 19.28 16.64 -15.58
CA SER A 168 19.39 15.18 -15.52
C SER A 168 18.37 14.52 -16.44
N GLN A 169 17.15 15.02 -16.48
CA GLN A 169 16.08 14.53 -17.36
C GLN A 169 16.44 14.73 -18.85
N ALA A 170 17.01 15.88 -19.21
CA ALA A 170 17.44 16.12 -20.57
C ALA A 170 18.58 15.18 -21.01
N LYS A 171 19.51 14.87 -20.11
CA LYS A 171 20.59 13.91 -20.35
C LYS A 171 20.09 12.47 -20.45
N ASP A 172 19.19 12.08 -19.59
CA ASP A 172 18.54 10.76 -19.61
C ASP A 172 17.83 10.53 -20.95
N TYR A 173 17.06 11.52 -21.40
CA TYR A 173 16.38 11.46 -22.69
C TYR A 173 17.36 11.31 -23.87
N GLN A 174 18.53 11.95 -23.83
CA GLN A 174 19.55 11.82 -24.89
C GLN A 174 20.19 10.43 -24.96
N VAL A 175 20.20 9.71 -23.85
CA VAL A 175 20.81 8.37 -23.75
C VAL A 175 19.84 7.26 -24.14
N TRP A 176 18.56 7.42 -23.80
CA TRP A 176 17.57 6.33 -23.84
C TRP A 176 16.42 6.54 -24.83
N SER A 177 16.38 7.64 -25.56
CA SER A 177 15.32 7.95 -26.56
C SER A 177 15.68 7.55 -28.00
#